data_d12e9978f62e7cf65414734caafc2f03
#
_entry.id   d12e9978f62e7cf65414734caafc2f03
#
_cell.length_a   1.000
_cell.length_b   1.000
_cell.length_c   1.000
_cell.angle_alpha   90.00
_cell.angle_beta   90.00
_cell.angle_gamma   90.00
#
_symmetry.space_group_name_H-M   'P 1'
#
loop_
_entity.id
_entity.type
_entity.pdbx_description
1 polymer ?
#
loop_
_entity_poly.entity_id
_entity_poly.type
_entity_poly.pdbx_seq_one_letter_code
_entity_poly.pdbx_strand_id
1 'polypeptide(L)'
;MGKARKISNEWSIDKIDEMLDKYTPITVPVSISISGKQKILGFSETERILRKAKLVSLENCSCRAEHKNCDGPLDVCVCMDEEAEEAIRDRNAWKTTHEKAMDALRRAHKAGLVHLAYETKGRDRIKIICSCCACCCQTLAAITRFGYNHEIVESSDVIAVRDPAKCSNCGICVERCHFDAWGIVGDGVYQYPLKCGGCGVCASFCPTGAITMVMRGRGGSPRASSTKRHRKKTSRRGSTPST
;
A
#
# COMPACT_ATOMS: atom_id res chain seq x y z
N MET A 1 -9.51 14.48 -2.66
CA MET A 1 -10.70 13.60 -2.81
C MET A 1 -11.53 13.79 -1.56
N GLY A 2 -12.76 14.35 -1.67
CA GLY A 2 -13.68 14.43 -0.55
C GLY A 2 -14.04 13.04 -0.01
N LYS A 3 -14.60 12.97 1.20
CA LYS A 3 -15.17 11.75 1.79
C LYS A 3 -15.99 11.02 0.73
N ALA A 4 -15.86 9.70 0.70
CA ALA A 4 -16.64 8.85 -0.19
C ALA A 4 -18.10 9.33 -0.25
N ARG A 5 -18.56 9.64 -1.45
CA ARG A 5 -19.97 9.95 -1.70
C ARG A 5 -20.81 8.78 -1.17
N LYS A 6 -22.06 9.06 -0.81
CA LYS A 6 -22.99 8.01 -0.38
C LYS A 6 -22.89 6.83 -1.36
N ILE A 7 -22.44 5.69 -0.87
CA ILE A 7 -22.26 4.49 -1.67
C ILE A 7 -23.64 3.98 -2.03
N SER A 8 -23.94 3.91 -3.32
CA SER A 8 -25.24 3.49 -3.84
C SER A 8 -25.27 2.01 -4.22
N ASN A 9 -24.08 1.43 -4.51
CA ASN A 9 -23.91 0.04 -4.89
C ASN A 9 -22.95 -0.63 -3.93
N GLU A 10 -23.34 -1.75 -3.33
CA GLU A 10 -22.55 -2.47 -2.36
C GLU A 10 -22.29 -3.91 -2.84
N TRP A 11 -21.14 -4.42 -2.41
CA TRP A 11 -20.81 -5.82 -2.59
C TRP A 11 -21.67 -6.69 -1.66
N SER A 12 -22.10 -7.87 -2.15
CA SER A 12 -22.68 -8.88 -1.27
C SER A 12 -21.57 -9.63 -0.52
N ILE A 13 -21.91 -10.18 0.65
CA ILE A 13 -20.99 -11.00 1.44
C ILE A 13 -20.54 -12.22 0.62
N ASP A 14 -21.46 -12.89 -0.07
CA ASP A 14 -21.17 -14.08 -0.88
C ASP A 14 -20.11 -13.81 -1.95
N LYS A 15 -20.20 -12.68 -2.66
CA LYS A 15 -19.18 -12.27 -3.65
C LYS A 15 -17.82 -11.97 -3.02
N ILE A 16 -17.81 -11.44 -1.79
CA ILE A 16 -16.57 -11.18 -1.05
C ILE A 16 -15.92 -12.50 -0.67
N ASP A 17 -16.68 -13.43 -0.12
CA ASP A 17 -16.19 -14.75 0.30
C ASP A 17 -15.63 -15.53 -0.90
N GLU A 18 -16.34 -15.57 -2.04
CA GLU A 18 -15.87 -16.20 -3.28
C GLU A 18 -14.50 -15.62 -3.72
N MET A 19 -14.33 -14.30 -3.66
CA MET A 19 -13.06 -13.67 -4.00
C MET A 19 -11.94 -14.06 -3.03
N LEU A 20 -12.23 -14.07 -1.72
CA LEU A 20 -11.25 -14.42 -0.68
C LEU A 20 -10.87 -15.92 -0.72
N ASP A 21 -11.77 -16.77 -1.17
CA ASP A 21 -11.49 -18.20 -1.39
C ASP A 21 -10.53 -18.41 -2.56
N LYS A 22 -10.62 -17.60 -3.60
CA LYS A 22 -9.80 -17.70 -4.82
C LYS A 22 -8.46 -16.99 -4.71
N TYR A 23 -8.40 -15.86 -4.02
CA TYR A 23 -7.23 -14.97 -4.01
C TYR A 23 -6.79 -14.60 -2.60
N THR A 24 -5.49 -14.33 -2.46
CA THR A 24 -4.91 -13.66 -1.30
C THR A 24 -4.44 -12.27 -1.74
N PRO A 25 -5.09 -11.18 -1.29
CA PRO A 25 -4.66 -9.83 -1.61
C PRO A 25 -3.48 -9.39 -0.74
N ILE A 26 -2.45 -8.85 -1.39
CA ILE A 26 -1.22 -8.36 -0.75
C ILE A 26 -1.06 -6.87 -1.07
N THR A 27 -0.74 -6.05 -0.09
CA THR A 27 -0.46 -4.64 -0.32
C THR A 27 0.93 -4.44 -0.93
N VAL A 28 0.99 -3.74 -2.06
CA VAL A 28 2.25 -3.40 -2.74
C VAL A 28 2.47 -1.90 -2.65
N PRO A 29 3.58 -1.44 -2.01
CA PRO A 29 3.92 -0.04 -1.98
C PRO A 29 4.48 0.40 -3.35
N VAL A 30 3.97 1.51 -3.87
CA VAL A 30 4.42 2.13 -5.13
C VAL A 30 4.76 3.59 -4.88
N SER A 31 5.82 4.09 -5.52
CA SER A 31 6.23 5.50 -5.47
C SER A 31 6.60 6.05 -4.09
N ILE A 32 7.16 5.23 -3.20
CA ILE A 32 7.65 5.67 -1.90
C ILE A 32 9.14 5.41 -1.74
N SER A 33 9.82 6.25 -0.95
CA SER A 33 11.19 6.02 -0.47
C SER A 33 11.14 5.57 0.99
N ILE A 34 12.02 4.65 1.34
CA ILE A 34 12.18 4.19 2.72
C ILE A 34 13.42 4.85 3.32
N SER A 35 13.25 5.52 4.46
CA SER A 35 14.35 6.14 5.17
C SER A 35 15.27 5.08 5.79
N GLY A 36 16.55 5.07 5.37
CA GLY A 36 17.57 4.14 5.88
C GLY A 36 18.43 3.57 4.77
N LYS A 37 19.59 2.99 5.11
CA LYS A 37 20.57 2.40 4.17
C LYS A 37 20.08 1.15 3.44
N GLN A 38 18.78 0.90 3.36
CA GLN A 38 18.22 -0.29 2.75
C GLN A 38 17.23 0.06 1.64
N LYS A 39 17.33 -0.69 0.58
CA LYS A 39 16.57 -0.71 -0.68
C LYS A 39 15.21 0.00 -0.63
N ILE A 40 15.04 0.90 -1.58
CA ILE A 40 13.76 1.42 -2.03
C ILE A 40 12.86 0.24 -2.42
N LEU A 41 11.86 -0.06 -1.59
CA LEU A 41 10.90 -1.15 -1.82
C LEU A 41 9.63 -0.63 -2.51
N GLY A 42 9.56 0.43 -3.14
CA GLY A 42 8.35 0.93 -3.77
C GLY A 42 8.29 0.62 -5.26
N PHE A 43 9.05 1.38 -6.01
CA PHE A 43 9.08 1.24 -7.46
C PHE A 43 9.84 0.01 -7.93
N SER A 44 10.97 -0.28 -7.28
CA SER A 44 11.85 -1.36 -7.70
C SER A 44 11.21 -2.75 -7.53
N GLU A 45 10.39 -2.96 -6.51
CA GLU A 45 9.75 -4.25 -6.30
C GLU A 45 8.63 -4.49 -7.31
N THR A 46 7.74 -3.53 -7.49
CA THR A 46 6.68 -3.62 -8.51
C THR A 46 7.27 -3.74 -9.91
N GLU A 47 8.30 -2.94 -10.24
CA GLU A 47 9.01 -3.04 -11.51
C GLU A 47 9.68 -4.41 -11.66
N ARG A 48 10.30 -4.94 -10.60
CA ARG A 48 10.91 -6.27 -10.61
C ARG A 48 9.88 -7.38 -10.84
N ILE A 49 8.69 -7.27 -10.25
CA ILE A 49 7.58 -8.20 -10.48
C ILE A 49 7.15 -8.12 -11.95
N LEU A 50 6.87 -6.93 -12.45
CA LEU A 50 6.45 -6.74 -13.84
C LEU A 50 7.49 -7.21 -14.85
N ARG A 51 8.79 -6.90 -14.64
CA ARG A 51 9.87 -7.32 -15.55
C ARG A 51 10.05 -8.83 -15.65
N LYS A 52 9.56 -9.62 -14.70
CA LYS A 52 9.58 -11.09 -14.76
C LYS A 52 8.44 -11.65 -15.60
N ALA A 53 7.40 -10.90 -15.84
CA ALA A 53 6.27 -11.32 -16.64
C ALA A 53 6.65 -11.34 -18.13
N LYS A 54 6.25 -12.39 -18.84
CA LYS A 54 6.44 -12.54 -20.29
C LYS A 54 5.39 -11.76 -21.08
N LEU A 55 4.21 -11.64 -20.52
CA LEU A 55 3.09 -10.90 -21.07
C LEU A 55 2.50 -9.98 -20.00
N VAL A 56 2.21 -8.74 -20.36
CA VAL A 56 1.55 -7.76 -19.51
C VAL A 56 0.38 -7.16 -20.25
N SER A 57 -0.77 -7.06 -19.58
CA SER A 57 -1.94 -6.36 -20.08
C SER A 57 -2.42 -5.31 -19.08
N LEU A 58 -3.14 -4.33 -19.61
CA LEU A 58 -3.94 -3.38 -18.83
C LEU A 58 -5.41 -3.67 -19.06
N GLU A 59 -6.19 -3.50 -18.00
CA GLU A 59 -7.65 -3.55 -18.08
C GLU A 59 -8.28 -2.43 -17.26
N ASN A 60 -9.53 -2.11 -17.59
CA ASN A 60 -10.31 -1.21 -16.78
C ASN A 60 -10.69 -1.87 -15.45
N CYS A 61 -10.55 -1.13 -14.36
CA CYS A 61 -10.97 -1.58 -13.04
C CYS A 61 -12.47 -1.86 -13.04
N SER A 62 -12.87 -3.14 -13.05
CA SER A 62 -14.27 -3.58 -13.07
C SER A 62 -15.06 -3.04 -11.89
N CYS A 63 -14.49 -3.12 -10.67
CA CYS A 63 -15.13 -2.60 -9.48
C CYS A 63 -15.50 -1.11 -9.59
N ARG A 64 -14.59 -0.29 -10.14
CA ARG A 64 -14.82 1.15 -10.29
C ARG A 64 -15.74 1.46 -11.45
N ALA A 65 -15.65 0.74 -12.55
CA ALA A 65 -16.54 0.87 -13.71
C ALA A 65 -18.00 0.52 -13.35
N GLU A 66 -18.20 -0.51 -12.52
CA GLU A 66 -19.51 -0.97 -12.06
C GLU A 66 -20.11 -0.02 -11.02
N HIS A 67 -19.36 0.24 -9.93
CA HIS A 67 -19.91 0.97 -8.78
C HIS A 67 -19.91 2.49 -8.92
N LYS A 68 -18.97 3.06 -9.68
CA LYS A 68 -18.89 4.51 -9.99
C LYS A 68 -18.93 5.42 -8.75
N ASN A 69 -18.42 4.94 -7.60
CA ASN A 69 -18.43 5.69 -6.34
C ASN A 69 -17.31 6.74 -6.24
N CYS A 70 -16.43 6.85 -7.24
CA CYS A 70 -15.41 7.88 -7.35
C CYS A 70 -14.97 8.07 -8.82
N ASP A 71 -14.30 9.22 -9.07
CA ASP A 71 -13.78 9.60 -10.38
C ASP A 71 -12.31 9.16 -10.58
N GLY A 72 -11.85 8.09 -9.89
CA GLY A 72 -10.50 7.55 -10.06
C GLY A 72 -10.28 6.96 -11.45
N PRO A 73 -9.03 6.91 -11.93
CA PRO A 73 -8.71 6.36 -13.27
C PRO A 73 -9.14 4.90 -13.38
N LEU A 74 -9.69 4.51 -14.54
CA LEU A 74 -10.17 3.15 -14.78
C LEU A 74 -9.05 2.25 -15.30
N ASP A 75 -8.25 2.70 -16.24
CA ASP A 75 -7.23 1.98 -17.00
C ASP A 75 -5.94 1.71 -16.19
N VAL A 76 -6.05 1.09 -15.03
CA VAL A 76 -4.97 1.00 -14.03
C VAL A 76 -4.84 -0.37 -13.34
N CYS A 77 -5.54 -1.38 -13.82
CA CYS A 77 -5.33 -2.75 -13.36
C CYS A 77 -4.39 -3.48 -14.32
N VAL A 78 -3.42 -4.18 -13.76
CA VAL A 78 -2.34 -4.85 -14.51
C VAL A 78 -2.47 -6.35 -14.30
N CYS A 79 -2.55 -7.11 -15.40
CA CYS A 79 -2.50 -8.57 -15.37
C CYS A 79 -1.21 -9.06 -16.03
N MET A 80 -0.75 -10.24 -15.61
CA MET A 80 0.54 -10.81 -16.03
C MET A 80 0.39 -12.27 -16.44
N ASP A 81 1.15 -12.64 -17.48
CA ASP A 81 1.29 -14.00 -18.02
C ASP A 81 -0.08 -14.63 -18.38
N GLU A 82 -0.42 -15.78 -17.84
CA GLU A 82 -1.67 -16.50 -18.13
C GLU A 82 -2.91 -15.67 -17.78
N GLU A 83 -2.85 -14.87 -16.71
CA GLU A 83 -3.93 -13.96 -16.34
C GLU A 83 -4.09 -12.82 -17.34
N ALA A 84 -2.98 -12.35 -17.94
CA ALA A 84 -3.04 -11.36 -19.02
C ALA A 84 -3.65 -11.94 -20.30
N GLU A 85 -3.36 -13.20 -20.64
CA GLU A 85 -3.99 -13.90 -21.76
C GLU A 85 -5.50 -14.03 -21.56
N GLU A 86 -5.92 -14.46 -20.37
CA GLU A 86 -7.33 -14.57 -19.99
C GLU A 86 -8.03 -13.21 -20.02
N ALA A 87 -7.39 -12.18 -19.45
CA ALA A 87 -7.94 -10.83 -19.43
C ALA A 87 -8.14 -10.25 -20.84
N ILE A 88 -7.19 -10.49 -21.74
CA ILE A 88 -7.28 -10.05 -23.14
C ILE A 88 -8.42 -10.79 -23.87
N ARG A 89 -8.56 -12.10 -23.63
CA ARG A 89 -9.57 -12.91 -24.28
C ARG A 89 -10.99 -12.61 -23.78
N ASP A 90 -11.15 -12.47 -22.45
CA ASP A 90 -12.46 -12.56 -21.80
C ASP A 90 -12.94 -11.24 -21.15
N ARG A 91 -12.04 -10.28 -20.86
CA ARG A 91 -12.34 -9.07 -20.07
C ARG A 91 -12.04 -7.74 -20.78
N ASN A 92 -11.85 -7.77 -22.09
CA ASN A 92 -11.49 -6.58 -22.89
C ASN A 92 -10.23 -5.87 -22.42
N ALA A 93 -9.27 -6.60 -21.84
CA ALA A 93 -7.95 -6.07 -21.56
C ALA A 93 -7.14 -5.91 -22.86
N TRP A 94 -6.12 -5.08 -22.81
CA TRP A 94 -5.25 -4.90 -23.97
C TRP A 94 -3.78 -5.14 -23.60
N LYS A 95 -3.05 -5.78 -24.49
CA LYS A 95 -1.61 -6.00 -24.36
C LYS A 95 -0.89 -4.66 -24.22
N THR A 96 0.09 -4.60 -23.32
CA THR A 96 0.86 -3.40 -23.06
C THR A 96 2.34 -3.70 -22.82
N THR A 97 3.16 -2.65 -22.67
CA THR A 97 4.56 -2.77 -22.26
C THR A 97 4.69 -2.63 -20.74
N HIS A 98 5.80 -3.14 -20.19
CA HIS A 98 6.12 -2.95 -18.76
C HIS A 98 6.16 -1.49 -18.35
N GLU A 99 6.69 -0.62 -19.23
CA GLU A 99 6.76 0.82 -18.99
C GLU A 99 5.38 1.46 -18.89
N LYS A 100 4.48 1.18 -19.84
CA LYS A 100 3.10 1.69 -19.82
C LYS A 100 2.32 1.15 -18.61
N ALA A 101 2.55 -0.10 -18.22
CA ALA A 101 1.97 -0.66 -17.00
C ALA A 101 2.46 0.09 -15.75
N MET A 102 3.76 0.37 -15.66
CA MET A 102 4.31 1.19 -14.57
C MET A 102 3.74 2.61 -14.56
N ASP A 103 3.53 3.22 -15.72
CA ASP A 103 2.92 4.55 -15.80
C ASP A 103 1.46 4.55 -15.37
N ALA A 104 0.70 3.50 -15.67
CA ALA A 104 -0.65 3.30 -15.16
C ALA A 104 -0.67 3.24 -13.63
N LEU A 105 0.25 2.46 -13.01
CA LEU A 105 0.39 2.40 -11.56
C LEU A 105 0.81 3.75 -10.95
N ARG A 106 1.70 4.51 -11.61
CA ARG A 106 2.06 5.87 -11.17
C ARG A 106 0.86 6.83 -11.20
N ARG A 107 0.06 6.80 -12.28
CA ARG A 107 -1.17 7.60 -12.38
C ARG A 107 -2.17 7.23 -11.27
N ALA A 108 -2.35 5.94 -11.03
CA ALA A 108 -3.19 5.42 -9.97
C ALA A 108 -2.73 5.91 -8.57
N HIS A 109 -1.43 5.83 -8.31
CA HIS A 109 -0.86 6.31 -7.04
C HIS A 109 -1.07 7.82 -6.85
N LYS A 110 -0.84 8.63 -7.90
CA LYS A 110 -1.12 10.08 -7.88
C LYS A 110 -2.59 10.38 -7.63
N ALA A 111 -3.50 9.49 -8.01
CA ALA A 111 -4.92 9.58 -7.67
C ALA A 111 -5.23 9.11 -6.24
N GLY A 112 -4.23 8.64 -5.48
CA GLY A 112 -4.39 8.17 -4.09
C GLY A 112 -4.92 6.74 -3.98
N LEU A 113 -4.78 5.93 -5.03
CA LEU A 113 -5.22 4.53 -5.01
C LEU A 113 -4.18 3.63 -4.33
N VAL A 114 -4.66 2.55 -3.73
CA VAL A 114 -3.84 1.50 -3.12
C VAL A 114 -3.55 0.41 -4.15
N HIS A 115 -2.32 -0.05 -4.22
CA HIS A 115 -1.96 -1.19 -5.05
C HIS A 115 -2.03 -2.48 -4.26
N LEU A 116 -2.91 -3.38 -4.70
CA LEU A 116 -3.06 -4.73 -4.16
C LEU A 116 -2.57 -5.73 -5.21
N ALA A 117 -1.59 -6.53 -4.84
CA ALA A 117 -1.15 -7.67 -5.63
C ALA A 117 -1.95 -8.91 -5.23
N TYR A 118 -2.34 -9.70 -6.21
CA TYR A 118 -3.11 -10.92 -5.98
C TYR A 118 -2.30 -12.13 -6.44
N GLU A 119 -2.13 -13.07 -5.51
CA GLU A 119 -1.65 -14.41 -5.77
C GLU A 119 -2.83 -15.37 -5.83
N THR A 120 -2.83 -16.25 -6.83
CA THR A 120 -3.79 -17.37 -6.84
C THR A 120 -3.35 -18.39 -5.80
N LYS A 121 -4.23 -18.77 -4.88
CA LYS A 121 -3.93 -19.80 -3.87
C LYS A 121 -3.33 -21.07 -4.52
N GLY A 122 -2.20 -21.52 -3.99
CA GLY A 122 -1.45 -22.68 -4.51
C GLY A 122 -0.52 -22.39 -5.70
N ARG A 123 -0.29 -21.14 -6.04
CA ARG A 123 0.69 -20.70 -7.06
C ARG A 123 1.49 -19.53 -6.52
N ASP A 124 2.78 -19.70 -6.28
CA ASP A 124 3.69 -18.69 -5.70
C ASP A 124 4.02 -17.54 -6.67
N ARG A 125 3.01 -16.98 -7.36
CA ARG A 125 3.23 -15.89 -8.32
C ARG A 125 2.10 -14.88 -8.28
N ILE A 126 2.47 -13.60 -8.15
CA ILE A 126 1.56 -12.49 -8.36
C ILE A 126 1.14 -12.46 -9.83
N LYS A 127 -0.16 -12.47 -10.08
CA LYS A 127 -0.76 -12.48 -11.42
C LYS A 127 -1.47 -11.17 -11.76
N ILE A 128 -1.93 -10.44 -10.75
CA ILE A 128 -2.68 -9.20 -10.91
C ILE A 128 -2.13 -8.16 -9.95
N ILE A 129 -2.01 -6.93 -10.39
CA ILE A 129 -1.82 -5.74 -9.55
C ILE A 129 -2.98 -4.80 -9.80
N CYS A 130 -3.92 -4.76 -8.87
CA CYS A 130 -5.06 -3.84 -8.90
C CYS A 130 -4.72 -2.50 -8.25
N SER A 131 -5.36 -1.43 -8.73
CA SER A 131 -5.28 -0.09 -8.14
C SER A 131 -6.62 0.27 -7.51
N CYS A 132 -6.71 0.13 -6.20
CA CYS A 132 -7.94 0.04 -5.43
C CYS A 132 -8.28 1.30 -4.63
N CYS A 133 -9.57 1.50 -4.37
CA CYS A 133 -10.09 2.51 -3.45
C CYS A 133 -11.15 1.87 -2.54
N ALA A 134 -11.26 2.31 -1.30
CA ALA A 134 -12.21 1.76 -0.33
C ALA A 134 -13.69 1.95 -0.75
N CYS A 135 -13.97 2.92 -1.63
CA CYS A 135 -15.33 3.22 -2.10
C CYS A 135 -15.86 2.27 -3.18
N CYS A 136 -14.99 1.60 -3.97
CA CYS A 136 -15.42 0.71 -5.05
C CYS A 136 -14.88 -0.71 -4.91
N CYS A 137 -13.66 -0.88 -4.36
CA CYS A 137 -12.98 -2.17 -4.34
C CYS A 137 -13.66 -3.16 -3.39
N GLN A 138 -13.93 -4.37 -3.87
CA GLN A 138 -14.50 -5.47 -3.10
C GLN A 138 -13.67 -5.82 -1.87
N THR A 139 -12.36 -6.00 -2.04
CA THR A 139 -11.43 -6.34 -0.95
C THR A 139 -11.38 -5.27 0.13
N LEU A 140 -11.25 -3.99 -0.25
CA LEU A 140 -11.21 -2.90 0.72
C LEU A 140 -12.59 -2.65 1.36
N ALA A 141 -13.69 -2.87 0.61
CA ALA A 141 -15.04 -2.82 1.16
C ALA A 141 -15.25 -3.89 2.23
N ALA A 142 -14.72 -5.09 2.06
CA ALA A 142 -14.79 -6.16 3.06
C ALA A 142 -14.30 -5.66 4.43
N ILE A 143 -13.15 -4.97 4.46
CA ILE A 143 -12.59 -4.41 5.69
C ILE A 143 -13.42 -3.20 6.20
N THR A 144 -13.70 -2.23 5.33
CA THR A 144 -14.21 -0.91 5.75
C THR A 144 -15.71 -0.86 5.95
N ARG A 145 -16.47 -1.77 5.36
CA ARG A 145 -17.94 -1.76 5.39
C ARG A 145 -18.57 -3.04 5.93
N PHE A 146 -17.93 -4.19 5.74
CA PHE A 146 -18.48 -5.48 6.14
C PHE A 146 -17.82 -6.07 7.39
N GLY A 147 -16.85 -5.34 7.97
CA GLY A 147 -16.25 -5.71 9.26
C GLY A 147 -15.30 -6.90 9.22
N TYR A 148 -14.80 -7.29 8.04
CA TYR A 148 -13.77 -8.31 7.95
C TYR A 148 -12.49 -7.87 8.64
N ASN A 149 -11.73 -8.83 9.18
CA ASN A 149 -10.43 -8.57 9.77
C ASN A 149 -9.47 -7.99 8.72
N HIS A 150 -8.62 -7.05 9.14
CA HIS A 150 -7.56 -6.49 8.30
C HIS A 150 -6.58 -7.55 7.79
N GLU A 151 -6.51 -8.71 8.44
CA GLU A 151 -5.68 -9.84 8.04
C GLU A 151 -6.07 -10.50 6.71
N ILE A 152 -7.26 -10.21 6.17
CA ILE A 152 -7.63 -10.67 4.81
C ILE A 152 -6.78 -10.02 3.71
N VAL A 153 -6.11 -8.89 4.03
CA VAL A 153 -5.12 -8.24 3.16
C VAL A 153 -3.77 -8.34 3.82
N GLU A 154 -2.87 -9.09 3.22
CA GLU A 154 -1.51 -9.17 3.71
C GLU A 154 -0.83 -7.81 3.63
N SER A 155 -0.32 -7.34 4.76
CA SER A 155 0.37 -6.06 4.83
C SER A 155 1.75 -6.15 4.19
N SER A 156 2.18 -5.08 3.52
CA SER A 156 3.55 -4.99 3.00
C SER A 156 4.59 -4.99 4.13
N ASP A 157 5.86 -5.21 3.77
CA ASP A 157 7.01 -5.21 4.70
C ASP A 157 7.29 -3.84 5.34
N VAL A 158 6.51 -2.82 5.01
CA VAL A 158 6.68 -1.47 5.52
C VAL A 158 5.45 -0.99 6.29
N ILE A 159 5.67 -0.01 7.16
CA ILE A 159 4.63 0.67 7.93
C ILE A 159 4.87 2.17 7.91
N ALA A 160 3.81 2.96 7.89
CA ALA A 160 3.91 4.40 8.05
C ALA A 160 4.28 4.75 9.49
N VAL A 161 5.13 5.77 9.66
CA VAL A 161 5.48 6.34 10.97
C VAL A 161 5.38 7.86 10.86
N ARG A 162 4.75 8.48 11.85
CA ARG A 162 4.61 9.94 11.94
C ARG A 162 5.68 10.55 12.84
N ASP A 163 6.31 11.60 12.37
CA ASP A 163 7.13 12.50 13.16
C ASP A 163 6.24 13.61 13.75
N PRO A 164 5.99 13.62 15.06
CA PRO A 164 5.14 14.62 15.70
C PRO A 164 5.68 16.05 15.54
N ALA A 165 7.00 16.24 15.47
CA ALA A 165 7.62 17.56 15.37
C ALA A 165 7.38 18.23 14.01
N LYS A 166 7.15 17.41 12.95
CA LYS A 166 6.87 17.91 11.62
C LYS A 166 5.38 17.94 11.28
N CYS A 167 4.55 17.31 12.11
CA CYS A 167 3.12 17.15 11.84
C CYS A 167 2.34 18.43 12.10
N SER A 168 1.65 18.94 11.08
CA SER A 168 0.74 20.09 11.20
C SER A 168 -0.69 19.74 11.63
N ASN A 169 -0.97 18.49 11.93
CA ASN A 169 -2.31 17.95 12.25
C ASN A 169 -3.39 18.24 11.19
N CYS A 170 -3.01 18.39 9.91
CA CYS A 170 -3.93 18.76 8.82
C CYS A 170 -4.97 17.70 8.45
N GLY A 171 -4.87 16.46 8.98
CA GLY A 171 -5.85 15.39 8.76
C GLY A 171 -5.79 14.69 7.40
N ILE A 172 -4.96 15.12 6.44
CA ILE A 172 -4.89 14.53 5.08
C ILE A 172 -4.63 13.02 5.12
N CYS A 173 -3.79 12.55 6.04
CA CYS A 173 -3.51 11.12 6.21
C CYS A 173 -4.75 10.34 6.68
N VAL A 174 -5.65 10.96 7.44
CA VAL A 174 -6.93 10.35 7.86
C VAL A 174 -7.86 10.22 6.67
N GLU A 175 -8.00 11.28 5.87
CA GLU A 175 -8.88 11.29 4.69
C GLU A 175 -8.42 10.32 3.59
N ARG A 176 -7.09 10.16 3.45
CA ARG A 176 -6.48 9.35 2.40
C ARG A 176 -6.26 7.90 2.77
N CYS A 177 -6.48 7.51 4.03
CA CYS A 177 -6.26 6.15 4.47
C CYS A 177 -7.40 5.22 4.05
N HIS A 178 -7.09 4.23 3.22
CA HIS A 178 -8.04 3.21 2.79
C HIS A 178 -8.16 2.02 3.76
N PHE A 179 -7.44 2.07 4.89
CA PHE A 179 -7.40 1.01 5.90
C PHE A 179 -7.86 1.50 7.29
N ASP A 180 -8.34 2.74 7.38
CA ASP A 180 -8.71 3.37 8.66
C ASP A 180 -7.59 3.32 9.71
N ALA A 181 -6.33 3.36 9.24
CA ALA A 181 -5.15 3.29 10.10
C ALA A 181 -4.78 4.64 10.73
N TRP A 182 -5.51 5.70 10.42
CA TRP A 182 -5.36 7.04 10.99
C TRP A 182 -6.68 7.57 11.47
N GLY A 183 -6.66 8.32 12.57
CA GLY A 183 -7.83 8.98 13.13
C GLY A 183 -7.47 10.30 13.79
N ILE A 184 -8.47 11.09 14.16
CA ILE A 184 -8.31 12.29 14.97
C ILE A 184 -8.71 11.95 16.40
N VAL A 185 -7.83 12.26 17.35
CA VAL A 185 -8.08 12.08 18.81
C VAL A 185 -7.72 13.41 19.49
N GLY A 186 -8.71 14.07 20.07
CA GLY A 186 -8.57 15.46 20.51
C GLY A 186 -8.18 16.36 19.35
N ASP A 187 -7.14 17.17 19.51
CA ASP A 187 -6.64 18.09 18.48
C ASP A 187 -5.53 17.47 17.61
N GLY A 188 -5.26 16.18 17.73
CA GLY A 188 -4.14 15.53 17.07
C GLY A 188 -4.53 14.36 16.18
N VAL A 189 -3.63 14.09 15.22
CA VAL A 189 -3.71 12.89 14.38
C VAL A 189 -3.10 11.70 15.13
N TYR A 190 -3.84 10.60 15.20
CA TYR A 190 -3.42 9.35 15.82
C TYR A 190 -3.32 8.22 14.79
N GLN A 191 -2.36 7.33 14.97
CA GLN A 191 -2.16 6.15 14.11
C GLN A 191 -2.60 4.88 14.86
N TYR A 192 -3.29 4.00 14.15
CA TYR A 192 -3.59 2.62 14.54
C TYR A 192 -2.68 1.66 13.77
N PRO A 193 -1.48 1.33 14.30
CA PRO A 193 -0.45 0.61 13.54
C PRO A 193 -0.90 -0.75 13.01
N LEU A 194 -1.73 -1.47 13.77
CA LEU A 194 -2.25 -2.79 13.39
C LEU A 194 -3.19 -2.75 12.18
N LYS A 195 -3.81 -1.61 11.91
CA LYS A 195 -4.65 -1.41 10.73
C LYS A 195 -3.86 -0.98 9.49
N CYS A 196 -2.58 -0.62 9.64
CA CYS A 196 -1.79 -0.08 8.54
C CYS A 196 -1.40 -1.18 7.56
N GLY A 197 -1.93 -1.16 6.33
CA GLY A 197 -1.53 -2.08 5.25
C GLY A 197 -0.16 -1.78 4.63
N GLY A 198 0.47 -0.63 4.93
CA GLY A 198 1.79 -0.27 4.41
C GLY A 198 1.78 0.22 2.95
N CYS A 199 0.67 0.72 2.45
CA CYS A 199 0.49 1.13 1.05
C CYS A 199 1.24 2.43 0.65
N GLY A 200 1.65 3.26 1.61
CA GLY A 200 2.43 4.48 1.39
C GLY A 200 1.63 5.71 0.94
N VAL A 201 0.32 5.61 0.69
CA VAL A 201 -0.50 6.74 0.23
C VAL A 201 -0.39 7.94 1.17
N CYS A 202 -0.53 7.75 2.48
CA CYS A 202 -0.44 8.83 3.46
C CYS A 202 0.92 9.54 3.45
N ALA A 203 2.02 8.81 3.23
CA ALA A 203 3.36 9.39 3.15
C ALA A 203 3.53 10.27 1.91
N SER A 204 3.01 9.82 0.76
CA SER A 204 3.10 10.55 -0.51
C SER A 204 2.28 11.84 -0.53
N PHE A 205 1.23 11.91 0.29
CA PHE A 205 0.35 13.10 0.35
C PHE A 205 0.55 13.96 1.60
N CYS A 206 1.54 13.65 2.44
CA CYS A 206 1.84 14.47 3.62
C CYS A 206 2.55 15.77 3.21
N PRO A 207 1.92 16.97 3.37
CA PRO A 207 2.48 18.21 2.87
C PRO A 207 3.74 18.66 3.61
N THR A 208 3.91 18.21 4.87
CA THR A 208 5.08 18.54 5.70
C THR A 208 6.15 17.46 5.69
N GLY A 209 5.92 16.34 4.98
CA GLY A 209 6.82 15.18 5.03
C GLY A 209 6.93 14.53 6.43
N ALA A 210 5.92 14.75 7.28
CA ALA A 210 5.90 14.18 8.63
C ALA A 210 5.70 12.66 8.64
N ILE A 211 5.23 12.06 7.55
CA ILE A 211 5.00 10.61 7.48
C ILE A 211 6.07 9.98 6.61
N THR A 212 6.76 8.99 7.16
CA THR A 212 7.76 8.18 6.46
C THR A 212 7.38 6.70 6.51
N MET A 213 7.85 5.93 5.53
CA MET A 213 7.68 4.49 5.54
C MET A 213 8.95 3.84 6.08
N VAL A 214 8.79 2.92 7.03
CA VAL A 214 9.89 2.16 7.64
C VAL A 214 9.60 0.66 7.57
N MET A 215 10.65 -0.17 7.64
CA MET A 215 10.47 -1.62 7.69
C MET A 215 9.68 -2.05 8.93
N ARG A 216 8.76 -2.99 8.77
CA ARG A 216 8.08 -3.62 9.91
C ARG A 216 9.07 -4.43 10.75
N GLY A 217 8.92 -4.33 12.07
CA GLY A 217 9.50 -5.27 13.02
C GLY A 217 8.68 -6.57 13.10
N ARG A 218 9.20 -7.57 13.80
CA ARG A 218 8.42 -8.76 14.18
C ARG A 218 7.23 -8.29 15.01
N GLY A 219 6.03 -8.79 14.70
CA GLY A 219 4.79 -8.36 15.36
C GLY A 219 4.13 -7.11 14.78
N GLY A 220 4.50 -6.68 13.56
CA GLY A 220 3.82 -5.59 12.85
C GLY A 220 4.18 -4.16 13.29
N SER A 221 5.00 -4.01 14.34
CA SER A 221 5.47 -2.70 14.82
C SER A 221 6.63 -2.16 13.97
N PRO A 222 6.91 -0.84 13.96
CA PRO A 222 8.11 -0.29 13.33
C PRO A 222 9.38 -0.91 13.91
N ARG A 223 10.35 -1.27 13.07
CA ARG A 223 11.68 -1.64 13.57
C ARG A 223 12.33 -0.40 14.17
N ALA A 224 12.81 -0.50 15.42
CA ALA A 224 13.61 0.54 16.02
C ALA A 224 14.82 0.83 15.12
N SER A 225 15.02 2.09 14.72
CA SER A 225 16.23 2.51 14.04
C SER A 225 17.40 2.27 15.00
N SER A 226 18.36 1.42 14.61
CA SER A 226 19.62 1.28 15.35
C SER A 226 20.43 2.56 15.14
N THR A 227 20.12 3.61 15.86
CA THR A 227 21.03 4.73 16.04
C THR A 227 22.22 4.18 16.81
N LYS A 228 23.33 3.95 16.09
CA LYS A 228 24.63 3.68 16.73
C LYS A 228 24.89 4.83 17.68
N ARG A 229 24.69 4.60 18.99
CA ARG A 229 25.22 5.48 20.02
C ARG A 229 26.74 5.50 19.82
N HIS A 230 27.26 6.60 19.34
CA HIS A 230 28.70 6.89 19.44
C HIS A 230 29.08 6.89 20.94
N ARG A 231 29.55 5.75 21.38
CA ARG A 231 30.24 5.65 22.68
C ARG A 231 31.49 6.50 22.57
N LYS A 232 31.45 7.75 23.09
CA LYS A 232 32.66 8.52 23.37
C LYS A 232 33.57 7.67 24.25
N LYS A 233 34.70 7.22 23.71
CA LYS A 233 35.81 6.69 24.50
C LYS A 233 36.35 7.85 25.36
N THR A 234 35.99 7.88 26.61
CA THR A 234 36.69 8.68 27.62
C THR A 234 38.02 8.01 27.84
N SER A 235 39.12 8.63 27.36
CA SER A 235 40.48 8.26 27.68
C SER A 235 40.71 8.56 29.17
N ARG A 236 40.75 7.55 30.00
CA ARG A 236 41.33 7.66 31.34
C ARG A 236 42.85 7.80 31.17
N ARG A 237 43.35 9.00 31.37
CA ARG A 237 44.77 9.23 31.62
C ARG A 237 45.11 8.59 32.98
N GLY A 238 45.99 7.61 32.96
CA GLY A 238 46.62 7.07 34.16
C GLY A 238 47.51 8.12 34.82
N SER A 239 47.26 8.37 36.05
CA SER A 239 48.22 9.02 36.96
C SER A 239 49.00 7.92 37.68
N THR A 240 50.28 7.85 37.41
CA THR A 240 51.28 7.11 38.18
C THR A 240 51.53 7.83 39.53
N PRO A 241 51.63 7.13 40.64
CA PRO A 241 52.22 7.69 41.83
C PRO A 241 53.76 7.44 41.87
N SER A 242 54.52 8.51 42.12
CA SER A 242 55.94 8.45 42.45
C SER A 242 56.11 8.14 43.92
N THR A 243 57.22 7.43 44.17
CA THR A 243 57.94 7.05 45.40
C THR A 243 57.48 5.86 46.15
#